data_134b283b2eb54c3f2b73152e1609cb27
#
_entry.id   134b283b2eb54c3f2b73152e1609cb27
#
_cell.length_a   1.000
_cell.length_b   1.000
_cell.length_c   1.000
_cell.angle_alpha   90.00
_cell.angle_beta   90.00
_cell.angle_gamma   90.00
#
_symmetry.space_group_name_H-M   'P 1'
#
loop_
_entity.id
_entity.type
_entity.pdbx_description
1 polymer ?
#
loop_
_entity_poly.entity_id
_entity_poly.type
_entity_poly.pdbx_seq_one_letter_code
_entity_poly.pdbx_strand_id
1 'polypeptide(L)'
;RFTAPPRFVFERVLAFEARVAALEAGERGGYRERHVTAALERHIAETLLASLRIEPEVAPDLVTRQAGLARRRLEERVGGASELASAARAEGISERELLGLFRRQARASLYLDRMVAPMLEPSNAELSALHRSGRTPFSGAPFESVQPGLKRWFVATRLAEALQSYYQNARSRLDIVILSLPTQGE
;
A
#
# COMPACT_ATOMS: atom_id res chain seq x y z
N ARG A 1 -21.17 -15.87 -15.68
CA ARG A 1 -20.59 -14.94 -14.68
C ARG A 1 -19.66 -15.77 -13.81
N PHE A 2 -18.35 -15.59 -13.94
CA PHE A 2 -17.40 -16.14 -12.96
C PHE A 2 -17.49 -15.25 -11.72
N THR A 3 -18.26 -15.66 -10.73
CA THR A 3 -18.26 -15.02 -9.41
C THR A 3 -17.05 -15.55 -8.66
N ALA A 4 -16.03 -14.71 -8.48
CA ALA A 4 -14.93 -15.04 -7.59
C ALA A 4 -15.50 -15.26 -6.16
N PRO A 5 -14.92 -16.17 -5.37
CA PRO A 5 -15.38 -16.37 -3.99
C PRO A 5 -15.29 -15.05 -3.20
N PRO A 6 -16.27 -14.80 -2.31
CA PRO A 6 -16.29 -13.57 -1.51
C PRO A 6 -15.04 -13.48 -0.65
N ARG A 7 -14.49 -12.27 -0.49
CA ARG A 7 -13.38 -11.98 0.39
C ARG A 7 -13.88 -11.14 1.56
N PHE A 8 -13.56 -11.56 2.77
CA PHE A 8 -13.98 -10.88 3.98
C PHE A 8 -12.87 -9.98 4.51
N VAL A 9 -13.25 -8.77 4.90
CA VAL A 9 -12.40 -7.85 5.66
C VAL A 9 -13.05 -7.67 7.01
N PHE A 10 -12.34 -8.02 8.07
CA PHE A 10 -12.85 -7.83 9.42
C PHE A 10 -12.72 -6.37 9.84
N GLU A 11 -13.72 -5.86 10.52
CA GLU A 11 -13.76 -4.47 11.02
C GLU A 11 -12.50 -4.11 11.81
N ARG A 12 -12.05 -4.99 12.73
CA ARG A 12 -10.83 -4.77 13.50
C ARG A 12 -9.57 -4.60 12.67
N VAL A 13 -9.48 -5.29 11.51
CA VAL A 13 -8.35 -5.16 10.58
C VAL A 13 -8.38 -3.78 9.95
N LEU A 14 -9.55 -3.34 9.52
CA LEU A 14 -9.72 -2.01 8.95
C LEU A 14 -9.48 -0.91 9.99
N ALA A 15 -9.96 -1.10 11.22
CA ALA A 15 -9.72 -0.21 12.35
C ALA A 15 -8.21 -0.08 12.66
N PHE A 16 -7.48 -1.19 12.66
CA PHE A 16 -6.03 -1.19 12.82
C PHE A 16 -5.33 -0.41 11.69
N GLU A 17 -5.67 -0.69 10.43
CA GLU A 17 -5.08 0.00 9.30
C GLU A 17 -5.42 1.51 9.30
N ALA A 18 -6.61 1.90 9.75
CA ALA A 18 -7.00 3.29 9.94
C ALA A 18 -6.22 3.97 11.08
N ARG A 19 -6.02 3.26 12.21
CA ARG A 19 -5.19 3.74 13.32
C ARG A 19 -3.74 3.95 12.90
N VAL A 20 -3.19 3.01 12.14
CA VAL A 20 -1.85 3.14 11.56
C VAL A 20 -1.76 4.37 10.65
N ALA A 21 -2.75 4.57 9.77
CA ALA A 21 -2.78 5.74 8.90
C ALA A 21 -2.85 7.08 9.69
N ALA A 22 -3.57 7.10 10.80
CA ALA A 22 -3.60 8.27 11.68
C ALA A 22 -2.24 8.52 12.35
N LEU A 23 -1.56 7.47 12.82
CA LEU A 23 -0.22 7.58 13.41
C LEU A 23 0.82 8.07 12.40
N GLU A 24 0.77 7.58 11.15
CA GLU A 24 1.63 8.05 10.05
C GLU A 24 1.40 9.53 9.72
N ALA A 25 0.17 10.03 9.93
CA ALA A 25 -0.16 11.45 9.81
C ALA A 25 0.18 12.28 11.07
N GLY A 26 0.78 11.68 12.10
CA GLY A 26 1.11 12.33 13.37
C GLY A 26 -0.09 12.50 14.31
N GLU A 27 -1.23 11.87 14.02
CA GLU A 27 -2.45 11.96 14.83
C GLU A 27 -2.49 10.83 15.86
N ARG A 28 -2.29 11.16 17.13
CA ARG A 28 -2.23 10.18 18.23
C ARG A 28 -3.54 10.02 19.00
N GLY A 29 -4.54 10.85 18.74
CA GLY A 29 -5.84 10.86 19.43
C GLY A 29 -6.88 9.87 18.88
N GLY A 30 -6.47 8.89 18.09
CA GLY A 30 -7.36 7.95 17.39
C GLY A 30 -7.44 8.20 15.90
N TYR A 31 -8.35 7.47 15.23
CA TYR A 31 -8.56 7.62 13.79
C TYR A 31 -9.95 8.21 13.49
N ARG A 32 -10.10 8.80 12.30
CA ARG A 32 -11.33 9.43 11.81
C ARG A 32 -11.80 8.71 10.54
N GLU A 33 -13.01 9.01 10.08
CA GLU A 33 -13.60 8.44 8.88
C GLU A 33 -12.69 8.51 7.65
N ARG A 34 -11.97 9.63 7.46
CA ARG A 34 -10.98 9.74 6.36
C ARG A 34 -9.89 8.68 6.39
N HIS A 35 -9.46 8.26 7.61
CA HIS A 35 -8.45 7.21 7.77
C HIS A 35 -9.03 5.84 7.46
N VAL A 36 -10.30 5.61 7.83
CA VAL A 36 -11.02 4.38 7.50
C VAL A 36 -11.20 4.25 5.99
N THR A 37 -11.61 5.32 5.32
CA THR A 37 -11.76 5.35 3.86
C THR A 37 -10.42 5.04 3.18
N ALA A 38 -9.34 5.73 3.55
CA ALA A 38 -8.01 5.50 2.99
C ALA A 38 -7.48 4.08 3.28
N ALA A 39 -7.76 3.55 4.48
CA ALA A 39 -7.40 2.18 4.86
C ALA A 39 -8.14 1.15 4.01
N LEU A 40 -9.45 1.34 3.82
CA LEU A 40 -10.27 0.45 2.98
C LEU A 40 -9.78 0.43 1.53
N GLU A 41 -9.52 1.60 0.97
CA GLU A 41 -8.99 1.75 -0.39
C GLU A 41 -7.67 1.00 -0.57
N ARG A 42 -6.74 1.23 0.34
CA ARG A 42 -5.44 0.54 0.36
C ARG A 42 -5.60 -0.97 0.54
N HIS A 43 -6.44 -1.40 1.48
CA HIS A 43 -6.69 -2.82 1.76
C HIS A 43 -7.21 -3.56 0.52
N ILE A 44 -8.18 -2.97 -0.18
CA ILE A 44 -8.75 -3.53 -1.42
C ILE A 44 -7.66 -3.63 -2.49
N ALA A 45 -6.94 -2.53 -2.74
CA ALA A 45 -5.88 -2.50 -3.75
C ALA A 45 -4.79 -3.54 -3.46
N GLU A 46 -4.28 -3.60 -2.24
CA GLU A 46 -3.27 -4.60 -1.84
C GLU A 46 -3.78 -6.03 -1.96
N THR A 47 -5.04 -6.28 -1.57
CA THR A 47 -5.64 -7.63 -1.65
C THR A 47 -5.78 -8.10 -3.09
N LEU A 48 -6.19 -7.20 -3.99
CA LEU A 48 -6.28 -7.50 -5.42
C LEU A 48 -4.90 -7.75 -6.03
N LEU A 49 -3.94 -6.85 -5.80
CA LEU A 49 -2.58 -6.98 -6.32
C LEU A 49 -1.87 -8.22 -5.78
N ALA A 50 -2.01 -8.51 -4.48
CA ALA A 50 -1.42 -9.70 -3.87
C ALA A 50 -1.97 -11.01 -4.41
N SER A 51 -3.16 -11.00 -5.02
CA SER A 51 -3.76 -12.18 -5.66
C SER A 51 -3.29 -12.42 -7.09
N LEU A 52 -2.64 -11.45 -7.71
CA LEU A 52 -2.16 -11.57 -9.08
C LEU A 52 -0.93 -12.48 -9.16
N ARG A 53 -0.78 -13.13 -10.31
CA ARG A 53 0.37 -14.00 -10.57
C ARG A 53 1.60 -13.14 -10.84
N ILE A 54 2.73 -13.50 -10.24
CA ILE A 54 4.03 -12.89 -10.48
C ILE A 54 4.88 -13.89 -11.26
N GLU A 55 5.44 -13.50 -12.39
CA GLU A 55 6.31 -14.34 -13.19
C GLU A 55 7.70 -13.70 -13.33
N PRO A 56 8.78 -14.46 -13.11
CA PRO A 56 8.80 -15.82 -12.53
C PRO A 56 8.28 -15.87 -11.10
N GLU A 57 7.82 -17.05 -10.66
CA GLU A 57 7.24 -17.23 -9.33
C GLU A 57 8.19 -16.73 -8.22
N VAL A 58 7.60 -16.08 -7.24
CA VAL A 58 8.35 -15.48 -6.13
C VAL A 58 8.58 -16.53 -5.05
N ALA A 59 9.84 -16.75 -4.69
CA ALA A 59 10.20 -17.64 -3.60
C ALA A 59 9.59 -17.16 -2.27
N PRO A 60 9.01 -18.06 -1.45
CA PRO A 60 8.33 -17.72 -0.19
C PRO A 60 9.21 -16.95 0.80
N ASP A 61 10.52 -17.24 0.83
CA ASP A 61 11.50 -16.56 1.67
C ASP A 61 11.68 -15.09 1.27
N LEU A 62 11.56 -14.75 -0.02
CA LEU A 62 11.60 -13.36 -0.47
C LEU A 62 10.39 -12.58 0.03
N VAL A 63 9.19 -13.18 -0.04
CA VAL A 63 7.98 -12.55 0.53
C VAL A 63 8.16 -12.32 2.02
N THR A 64 8.71 -13.29 2.74
CA THR A 64 8.96 -13.17 4.20
C THR A 64 9.97 -12.07 4.51
N ARG A 65 11.07 -11.98 3.76
CA ARG A 65 12.05 -10.88 3.92
C ARG A 65 11.43 -9.51 3.64
N GLN A 66 10.66 -9.39 2.57
CA GLN A 66 9.98 -8.14 2.23
C GLN A 66 8.92 -7.75 3.27
N ALA A 67 8.19 -8.71 3.82
CA ALA A 67 7.26 -8.47 4.92
C ALA A 67 7.98 -7.93 6.18
N GLY A 68 9.14 -8.49 6.52
CA GLY A 68 9.98 -7.96 7.60
C GLY A 68 10.50 -6.55 7.34
N LEU A 69 10.87 -6.23 6.10
CA LEU A 69 11.26 -4.86 5.71
C LEU A 69 10.07 -3.89 5.79
N ALA A 70 8.90 -4.29 5.32
CA ALA A 70 7.69 -3.49 5.40
C ALA A 70 7.32 -3.17 6.85
N ARG A 71 7.42 -4.16 7.75
CA ARG A 71 7.20 -3.99 9.19
C ARG A 71 8.16 -2.96 9.77
N ARG A 72 9.47 -3.09 9.57
CA ARG A 72 10.46 -2.13 10.10
C ARG A 72 10.21 -0.70 9.60
N ARG A 73 9.94 -0.53 8.31
CA ARG A 73 9.61 0.78 7.76
C ARG A 73 8.35 1.38 8.38
N LEU A 74 7.35 0.55 8.67
CA LEU A 74 6.14 1.01 9.34
C LEU A 74 6.42 1.38 10.79
N GLU A 75 7.17 0.57 11.53
CA GLU A 75 7.61 0.85 12.90
C GLU A 75 8.33 2.22 12.96
N GLU A 76 9.25 2.50 12.03
CA GLU A 76 9.93 3.80 11.94
C GLU A 76 8.95 4.96 11.72
N ARG A 77 7.97 4.78 10.82
CA ARG A 77 7.00 5.85 10.50
C ARG A 77 6.00 6.14 11.63
N VAL A 78 5.60 5.13 12.37
CA VAL A 78 4.62 5.30 13.47
C VAL A 78 5.26 5.69 14.80
N GLY A 79 6.60 5.73 14.89
CA GLY A 79 7.32 6.13 16.11
C GLY A 79 7.88 4.97 16.93
N GLY A 80 8.01 3.78 16.34
CA GLY A 80 8.69 2.62 16.93
C GLY A 80 7.83 1.36 17.02
N ALA A 81 8.51 0.24 17.31
CA ALA A 81 7.87 -1.08 17.43
C ALA A 81 6.82 -1.12 18.56
N SER A 82 7.03 -0.37 19.65
CA SER A 82 6.08 -0.29 20.78
C SER A 82 4.78 0.38 20.38
N GLU A 83 4.84 1.44 19.57
CA GLU A 83 3.65 2.14 19.05
C GLU A 83 2.84 1.23 18.12
N LEU A 84 3.52 0.52 17.21
CA LEU A 84 2.86 -0.44 16.33
C LEU A 84 2.19 -1.57 17.12
N ALA A 85 2.89 -2.13 18.13
CA ALA A 85 2.34 -3.17 18.99
C ALA A 85 1.16 -2.67 19.84
N SER A 86 1.21 -1.41 20.29
CA SER A 86 0.11 -0.78 21.03
C SER A 86 -1.11 -0.58 20.12
N ALA A 87 -0.91 -0.11 18.88
CA ALA A 87 -1.96 0.01 17.88
C ALA A 87 -2.62 -1.33 17.57
N ALA A 88 -1.82 -2.39 17.40
CA ALA A 88 -2.33 -3.74 17.14
C ALA A 88 -3.17 -4.27 18.31
N ARG A 89 -2.71 -4.09 19.55
CA ARG A 89 -3.45 -4.50 20.74
C ARG A 89 -4.75 -3.74 20.92
N ALA A 90 -4.77 -2.43 20.64
CA ALA A 90 -5.95 -1.59 20.75
C ALA A 90 -7.10 -2.07 19.85
N GLU A 91 -6.76 -2.68 18.71
CA GLU A 91 -7.75 -3.19 17.75
C GLU A 91 -7.87 -4.73 17.79
N GLY A 92 -7.27 -5.39 18.77
CA GLY A 92 -7.34 -6.84 18.93
C GLY A 92 -6.67 -7.64 17.80
N ILE A 93 -5.63 -7.07 17.17
CA ILE A 93 -4.85 -7.74 16.12
C ILE A 93 -3.73 -8.57 16.74
N SER A 94 -3.77 -9.86 16.51
CA SER A 94 -2.74 -10.79 16.92
C SER A 94 -1.46 -10.64 16.08
N GLU A 95 -0.32 -11.10 16.59
CA GLU A 95 0.95 -11.11 15.86
C GLU A 95 0.85 -11.93 14.54
N ARG A 96 0.08 -13.02 14.56
CA ARG A 96 -0.17 -13.84 13.36
C ARG A 96 -0.93 -13.06 12.28
N GLU A 97 -1.96 -12.30 12.67
CA GLU A 97 -2.71 -11.44 11.76
C GLU A 97 -1.84 -10.32 11.23
N LEU A 98 -1.08 -9.66 12.11
CA LEU A 98 -0.14 -8.61 11.74
C LEU A 98 0.87 -9.10 10.70
N LEU A 99 1.44 -10.29 10.90
CA LEU A 99 2.33 -10.91 9.91
C LEU A 99 1.61 -11.19 8.59
N GLY A 100 0.35 -11.62 8.63
CA GLY A 100 -0.49 -11.80 7.44
C GLY A 100 -0.68 -10.52 6.64
N LEU A 101 -0.93 -9.39 7.33
CA LEU A 101 -1.04 -8.07 6.71
C LEU A 101 0.27 -7.67 6.00
N PHE A 102 1.41 -7.83 6.66
CA PHE A 102 2.70 -7.52 6.04
C PHE A 102 3.05 -8.43 4.87
N ARG A 103 2.68 -9.71 4.91
CA ARG A 103 2.86 -10.62 3.77
C ARG A 103 2.00 -10.22 2.57
N ARG A 104 0.75 -9.81 2.81
CA ARG A 104 -0.12 -9.27 1.74
C ARG A 104 0.50 -8.03 1.12
N GLN A 105 0.92 -7.06 1.93
CA GLN A 105 1.59 -5.84 1.48
C GLN A 105 2.87 -6.15 0.68
N ALA A 106 3.71 -7.05 1.20
CA ALA A 106 4.95 -7.46 0.53
C ALA A 106 4.67 -8.08 -0.84
N ARG A 107 3.65 -8.95 -0.94
CA ARG A 107 3.28 -9.58 -2.20
C ARG A 107 2.73 -8.56 -3.21
N ALA A 108 1.91 -7.61 -2.77
CA ALA A 108 1.42 -6.52 -3.61
C ALA A 108 2.60 -5.66 -4.13
N SER A 109 3.54 -5.27 -3.26
CA SER A 109 4.74 -4.52 -3.65
C SER A 109 5.60 -5.29 -4.65
N LEU A 110 5.83 -6.58 -4.42
CA LEU A 110 6.61 -7.42 -5.35
C LEU A 110 5.96 -7.54 -6.72
N TYR A 111 4.62 -7.60 -6.77
CA TYR A 111 3.90 -7.56 -8.05
C TYR A 111 4.16 -6.24 -8.78
N LEU A 112 4.02 -5.12 -8.09
CA LEU A 112 4.25 -3.80 -8.68
C LEU A 112 5.69 -3.64 -9.18
N ASP A 113 6.66 -4.03 -8.36
CA ASP A 113 8.09 -3.90 -8.68
C ASP A 113 8.50 -4.75 -9.89
N ARG A 114 7.93 -5.95 -10.01
CA ARG A 114 8.32 -6.89 -11.06
C ARG A 114 7.52 -6.78 -12.34
N MET A 115 6.22 -6.53 -12.21
CA MET A 115 5.28 -6.60 -13.33
C MET A 115 4.89 -5.23 -13.87
N VAL A 116 4.89 -4.20 -13.03
CA VAL A 116 4.41 -2.88 -13.43
C VAL A 116 5.55 -1.88 -13.59
N ALA A 117 6.46 -1.77 -12.62
CA ALA A 117 7.52 -0.77 -12.64
C ALA A 117 8.40 -0.80 -13.92
N PRO A 118 8.77 -1.97 -14.48
CA PRO A 118 9.53 -2.01 -15.73
C PRO A 118 8.81 -1.41 -16.93
N MET A 119 7.47 -1.46 -16.94
CA MET A 119 6.65 -0.88 -18.00
C MET A 119 6.53 0.66 -17.91
N LEU A 120 6.88 1.22 -16.74
CA LEU A 120 6.82 2.65 -16.46
C LEU A 120 8.17 3.33 -16.57
N GLU A 121 9.22 2.60 -16.97
CA GLU A 121 10.57 3.17 -17.08
C GLU A 121 10.63 4.23 -18.17
N PRO A 122 11.05 5.47 -17.83
CA PRO A 122 11.18 6.54 -18.82
C PRO A 122 12.46 6.38 -19.66
N SER A 123 12.39 6.86 -20.89
CA SER A 123 13.59 7.07 -21.72
C SER A 123 14.44 8.23 -21.17
N ASN A 124 15.72 8.28 -21.55
CA ASN A 124 16.60 9.40 -21.20
C ASN A 124 16.08 10.73 -21.77
N ALA A 125 15.43 10.71 -22.93
CA ALA A 125 14.85 11.90 -23.54
C ALA A 125 13.69 12.45 -22.68
N GLU A 126 12.81 11.59 -22.18
CA GLU A 126 11.72 11.97 -21.28
C GLU A 126 12.24 12.51 -19.96
N LEU A 127 13.25 11.87 -19.36
CA LEU A 127 13.89 12.37 -18.13
C LEU A 127 14.52 13.74 -18.34
N SER A 128 15.24 13.95 -19.45
CA SER A 128 15.85 15.23 -19.77
C SER A 128 14.79 16.33 -19.99
N ALA A 129 13.70 16.02 -20.71
CA ALA A 129 12.60 16.94 -20.91
C ALA A 129 11.91 17.31 -19.59
N LEU A 130 11.68 16.30 -18.73
CA LEU A 130 11.08 16.51 -17.42
C LEU A 130 11.96 17.37 -16.51
N HIS A 131 13.28 17.12 -16.50
CA HIS A 131 14.23 17.95 -15.73
C HIS A 131 14.22 19.39 -16.20
N ARG A 132 14.26 19.65 -17.50
CA ARG A 132 14.19 21.00 -18.08
C ARG A 132 12.87 21.73 -17.79
N SER A 133 11.78 21.00 -17.55
CA SER A 133 10.50 21.61 -17.19
C SER A 133 10.48 22.32 -15.84
N GLY A 134 11.47 22.06 -14.98
CA GLY A 134 11.54 22.61 -13.62
C GLY A 134 10.47 22.11 -12.65
N ARG A 135 9.61 21.16 -13.06
CA ARG A 135 8.48 20.65 -12.27
C ARG A 135 8.83 19.42 -11.40
N THR A 136 10.09 19.31 -11.02
CA THR A 136 10.57 18.16 -10.24
C THR A 136 11.25 18.64 -8.96
N PRO A 137 11.33 17.79 -7.93
CA PRO A 137 12.10 18.10 -6.72
C PRO A 137 13.61 18.28 -6.96
N PHE A 138 14.06 18.01 -8.19
CA PHE A 138 15.47 18.04 -8.59
C PHE A 138 15.82 19.27 -9.44
N SER A 139 14.92 20.27 -9.53
CA SER A 139 15.17 21.51 -10.25
C SER A 139 16.35 22.26 -9.64
N GLY A 140 17.25 22.74 -10.50
CA GLY A 140 18.43 23.52 -10.08
C GLY A 140 19.74 22.71 -9.89
N ALA A 141 19.70 21.39 -9.93
CA ALA A 141 20.91 20.56 -9.95
C ALA A 141 21.22 20.06 -11.38
N PRO A 142 22.50 19.80 -11.73
CA PRO A 142 22.87 19.24 -13.04
C PRO A 142 22.16 17.90 -13.30
N PHE A 143 21.64 17.72 -14.52
CA PHE A 143 20.88 16.54 -14.91
C PHE A 143 21.60 15.22 -14.60
N GLU A 144 22.89 15.14 -14.93
CA GLU A 144 23.73 13.94 -14.77
C GLU A 144 23.80 13.50 -13.30
N SER A 145 23.84 14.46 -12.38
CA SER A 145 23.94 14.16 -10.94
C SER A 145 22.63 13.67 -10.34
N VAL A 146 21.49 14.07 -10.92
CA VAL A 146 20.16 13.76 -10.38
C VAL A 146 19.40 12.69 -11.19
N GLN A 147 19.90 12.31 -12.34
CA GLN A 147 19.24 11.36 -13.25
C GLN A 147 18.73 10.07 -12.55
N PRO A 148 19.53 9.36 -11.70
CA PRO A 148 19.06 8.18 -11.01
C PRO A 148 17.94 8.47 -9.99
N GLY A 149 18.00 9.61 -9.31
CA GLY A 149 16.97 10.08 -8.38
C GLY A 149 15.69 10.46 -9.11
N LEU A 150 15.84 11.19 -10.20
CA LEU A 150 14.73 11.62 -11.07
C LEU A 150 14.01 10.41 -11.69
N LYS A 151 14.75 9.39 -12.15
CA LYS A 151 14.18 8.15 -12.68
C LYS A 151 13.31 7.46 -11.61
N ARG A 152 13.85 7.28 -10.39
CA ARG A 152 13.09 6.68 -9.28
C ARG A 152 11.85 7.47 -8.93
N TRP A 153 11.96 8.79 -8.85
CA TRP A 153 10.84 9.67 -8.56
C TRP A 153 9.77 9.59 -9.66
N PHE A 154 10.15 9.60 -10.93
CA PHE A 154 9.23 9.47 -12.07
C PHE A 154 8.45 8.15 -12.00
N VAL A 155 9.17 7.02 -11.84
CA VAL A 155 8.52 5.70 -11.75
C VAL A 155 7.59 5.64 -10.53
N ALA A 156 8.00 6.17 -9.38
CA ALA A 156 7.16 6.20 -8.18
C ALA A 156 5.89 7.03 -8.39
N THR A 157 5.99 8.20 -9.04
CA THR A 157 4.85 9.05 -9.36
C THR A 157 3.87 8.37 -10.32
N ARG A 158 4.39 7.79 -11.40
CA ARG A 158 3.58 7.03 -12.37
C ARG A 158 2.93 5.79 -11.77
N LEU A 159 3.64 5.12 -10.87
CA LEU A 159 3.11 3.97 -10.15
C LEU A 159 1.95 4.38 -9.22
N ALA A 160 2.09 5.49 -8.51
CA ALA A 160 1.02 6.02 -7.65
C ALA A 160 -0.23 6.39 -8.46
N GLU A 161 -0.07 7.06 -9.60
CA GLU A 161 -1.16 7.38 -10.54
C GLU A 161 -1.84 6.11 -11.07
N ALA A 162 -1.05 5.12 -11.50
CA ALA A 162 -1.55 3.84 -12.01
C ALA A 162 -2.31 3.06 -10.93
N LEU A 163 -1.83 3.06 -9.69
CA LEU A 163 -2.50 2.43 -8.55
C LEU A 163 -3.85 3.08 -8.25
N GLN A 164 -3.89 4.41 -8.23
CA GLN A 164 -5.12 5.15 -8.01
C GLN A 164 -6.14 4.85 -9.11
N SER A 165 -5.70 4.86 -10.37
CA SER A 165 -6.55 4.51 -11.52
C SER A 165 -7.03 3.04 -11.44
N TYR A 166 -6.14 2.11 -11.09
CA TYR A 166 -6.47 0.70 -10.90
C TYR A 166 -7.51 0.51 -9.79
N TYR A 167 -7.33 1.19 -8.65
CA TYR A 167 -8.28 1.15 -7.55
C TYR A 167 -9.66 1.67 -7.97
N GLN A 168 -9.73 2.82 -8.65
CA GLN A 168 -10.99 3.39 -9.13
C GLN A 168 -11.72 2.42 -10.08
N ASN A 169 -10.99 1.81 -11.01
CA ASN A 169 -11.53 0.83 -11.94
C ASN A 169 -11.94 -0.49 -11.25
N ALA A 170 -11.19 -0.93 -10.25
CA ALA A 170 -11.52 -2.12 -9.48
C ALA A 170 -12.76 -1.90 -8.63
N ARG A 171 -12.87 -0.76 -7.94
CA ARG A 171 -14.02 -0.39 -7.11
C ARG A 171 -15.34 -0.42 -7.88
N SER A 172 -15.35 0.07 -9.13
CA SER A 172 -16.55 0.07 -9.97
C SER A 172 -17.04 -1.33 -10.37
N ARG A 173 -16.21 -2.37 -10.16
CA ARG A 173 -16.49 -3.78 -10.49
C ARG A 173 -16.67 -4.67 -9.26
N LEU A 174 -16.51 -4.11 -8.06
CA LEU A 174 -16.65 -4.83 -6.80
C LEU A 174 -17.99 -4.51 -6.14
N ASP A 175 -18.74 -5.54 -5.81
CA ASP A 175 -19.87 -5.44 -4.91
C ASP A 175 -19.34 -5.48 -3.47
N ILE A 176 -19.36 -4.33 -2.79
CA ILE A 176 -18.96 -4.22 -1.39
C ILE A 176 -20.22 -4.28 -0.53
N VAL A 177 -20.35 -5.35 0.23
CA VAL A 177 -21.46 -5.52 1.17
C VAL A 177 -20.93 -5.35 2.58
N ILE A 178 -21.48 -4.37 3.31
CA ILE A 178 -21.20 -4.17 4.74
C ILE A 178 -22.18 -5.07 5.51
N LEU A 179 -21.62 -6.09 6.17
CA LEU A 179 -22.39 -6.96 7.05
C LEU A 179 -22.31 -6.36 8.46
N SER A 180 -23.39 -5.70 8.90
CA SER A 180 -23.59 -5.35 10.30
C SER A 180 -24.16 -6.56 11.04
N LEU A 181 -23.61 -6.88 12.22
CA LEU A 181 -24.27 -7.82 13.12
C LEU A 181 -25.65 -7.26 13.47
N PRO A 182 -26.71 -8.11 13.48
CA PRO A 182 -27.99 -7.67 14.00
C PRO A 182 -27.76 -7.20 15.44
N THR A 183 -28.10 -5.94 15.71
CA THR A 183 -28.18 -5.42 17.07
C THR A 183 -29.11 -6.37 17.81
N GLN A 184 -28.60 -7.10 18.80
CA GLN A 184 -29.48 -7.82 19.73
C GLN A 184 -30.29 -6.73 20.41
N GLY A 185 -31.56 -6.62 20.01
CA GLY A 185 -32.50 -5.72 20.66
C GLY A 185 -32.57 -6.04 22.15
N GLU A 186 -32.44 -5.01 22.95
CA GLU A 186 -32.81 -4.99 24.37
C GLU A 186 -34.21 -5.54 24.58
#